data_1c5050b5fc32a360605fda51493999ee
#
_entry.id   1c5050b5fc32a360605fda51493999ee
#
_cell.length_a   1.000
_cell.length_b   1.000
_cell.length_c   1.000
_cell.angle_alpha   90.00
_cell.angle_beta   90.00
_cell.angle_gamma   90.00
#
_symmetry.space_group_name_H-M   'P 1'
#
loop_
_entity.id
_entity.type
_entity.pdbx_description
1 polymer ?
#
loop_
_entity_poly.entity_id
_entity_poly.type
_entity_poly.pdbx_seq_one_letter_code
_entity_poly.pdbx_strand_id
1 'polypeptide(L)'
;PQMDQYAEQLAQKKEWDVIRIGFGRSDRRKGGKCVMLPSVEKFLGLFCSAACVLTDSFHATAFSLNLGTDFISVLPGRFGTRIESILKLTGTENRLLTRYDDFEVVDKVIDKKRVKEMLEKKRTEDIQWLMQALNV
;
A
#
# COMPACT_ATOMS: atom_id res chain seq x y z
N PRO A 1 -11.85 6.09 11.25
CA PRO A 1 -13.23 5.55 11.33
C PRO A 1 -13.72 5.06 9.97
N GLN A 2 -13.71 5.87 8.91
CA GLN A 2 -14.24 5.48 7.59
C GLN A 2 -13.41 4.37 6.93
N MET A 3 -12.09 4.47 6.97
CA MET A 3 -11.19 3.45 6.41
C MET A 3 -11.35 2.10 7.12
N ASP A 4 -11.54 2.09 8.45
CA ASP A 4 -11.78 0.87 9.22
C ASP A 4 -13.11 0.20 8.82
N GLN A 5 -14.20 0.98 8.70
CA GLN A 5 -15.50 0.49 8.25
C GLN A 5 -15.44 -0.06 6.82
N TYR A 6 -14.74 0.65 5.93
CA TYR A 6 -14.53 0.17 4.56
C TYR A 6 -13.77 -1.15 4.53
N ALA A 7 -12.70 -1.28 5.32
CA ALA A 7 -11.93 -2.53 5.42
C ALA A 7 -12.80 -3.72 5.85
N GLU A 8 -13.64 -3.53 6.87
CA GLU A 8 -14.55 -4.57 7.38
C GLU A 8 -15.61 -4.94 6.33
N GLN A 9 -16.22 -3.97 5.67
CA GLN A 9 -17.22 -4.21 4.63
C GLN A 9 -16.63 -4.88 3.39
N LEU A 10 -15.43 -4.47 2.97
CA LEU A 10 -14.72 -5.10 1.85
C LEU A 10 -14.35 -6.54 2.19
N ALA A 11 -13.82 -6.78 3.38
CA ALA A 11 -13.46 -8.11 3.85
C ALA A 11 -14.67 -9.04 3.92
N GLN A 12 -15.82 -8.56 4.39
CA GLN A 12 -17.08 -9.31 4.39
C GLN A 12 -17.51 -9.68 2.96
N LYS A 13 -17.42 -8.74 2.00
CA LYS A 13 -17.77 -8.99 0.59
C LYS A 13 -16.85 -10.01 -0.10
N LYS A 14 -15.59 -10.05 0.30
CA LYS A 14 -14.54 -10.89 -0.30
C LYS A 14 -14.26 -12.17 0.49
N GLU A 15 -14.95 -12.39 1.62
CA GLU A 15 -14.69 -13.48 2.56
C GLU A 15 -13.24 -13.51 3.07
N TRP A 16 -12.71 -12.33 3.40
CA TRP A 16 -11.36 -12.15 3.91
C TRP A 16 -11.33 -11.83 5.40
N ASP A 17 -10.22 -12.16 6.05
CA ASP A 17 -9.92 -11.70 7.40
C ASP A 17 -9.26 -10.32 7.38
N VAL A 18 -9.64 -9.46 8.32
CA VAL A 18 -8.97 -8.17 8.52
C VAL A 18 -7.86 -8.33 9.55
N ILE A 19 -6.63 -8.02 9.13
CA ILE A 19 -5.47 -7.92 10.02
C ILE A 19 -5.03 -6.46 10.07
N ARG A 20 -5.11 -5.84 11.24
CA ARG A 20 -4.66 -4.48 11.46
C ARG A 20 -3.21 -4.48 11.98
N ILE A 21 -2.36 -3.64 11.39
CA ILE A 21 -1.05 -3.35 11.94
C ILE A 21 -1.18 -2.07 12.78
N GLY A 22 -0.90 -2.19 14.08
CA GLY A 22 -1.06 -1.10 15.04
C GLY A 22 0.29 -0.63 15.58
N PHE A 23 0.40 0.68 15.79
CA PHE A 23 1.59 1.32 16.36
C PHE A 23 1.30 2.02 17.69
N GLY A 24 0.04 2.23 18.02
CA GLY A 24 -0.40 2.92 19.23
C GLY A 24 -1.46 2.17 20.02
N ARG A 25 -1.63 2.52 21.30
CA ARG A 25 -2.62 1.88 22.20
C ARG A 25 -4.07 2.00 21.69
N SER A 26 -4.37 3.05 20.93
CA SER A 26 -5.68 3.26 20.30
C SER A 26 -6.02 2.16 19.29
N ASP A 27 -5.01 1.59 18.62
CA ASP A 27 -5.23 0.60 17.57
C ASP A 27 -5.72 -0.74 18.11
N ARG A 28 -5.34 -1.08 19.36
CA ARG A 28 -5.85 -2.27 20.06
C ARG A 28 -7.34 -2.25 20.37
N ARG A 29 -7.93 -1.07 20.44
CA ARG A 29 -9.35 -0.88 20.78
C ARG A 29 -10.28 -0.98 19.56
N LYS A 30 -9.71 -1.01 18.37
CA LYS A 30 -10.45 -1.20 17.13
C LYS A 30 -10.62 -2.71 16.94
N GLY A 31 -11.82 -3.17 16.66
CA GLY A 31 -12.14 -4.60 16.52
C GLY A 31 -11.26 -5.34 15.51
N GLY A 32 -11.33 -6.68 15.54
CA GLY A 32 -10.59 -7.55 14.64
C GLY A 32 -9.19 -7.95 15.15
N LYS A 33 -8.45 -8.69 14.33
CA LYS A 33 -7.10 -9.16 14.63
C LYS A 33 -6.09 -8.01 14.47
N CYS A 34 -5.41 -7.63 15.55
CA CYS A 34 -4.42 -6.56 15.54
C CYS A 34 -3.03 -7.10 15.86
N VAL A 35 -2.06 -6.82 14.99
CA VAL A 35 -0.64 -7.10 15.21
C VAL A 35 0.04 -5.80 15.61
N MET A 36 0.48 -5.72 16.85
CA MET A 36 1.10 -4.52 17.43
C MET A 36 2.61 -4.54 17.23
N LEU A 37 3.16 -3.44 16.73
CA LEU A 37 4.59 -3.21 16.58
C LEU A 37 5.32 -4.46 16.03
N PRO A 38 4.96 -4.97 14.84
CA PRO A 38 5.59 -6.16 14.29
C PRO A 38 7.10 -5.92 14.07
N SER A 39 7.91 -6.99 14.19
CA SER A 39 9.29 -6.93 13.66
C SER A 39 9.27 -6.69 12.15
N VAL A 40 10.42 -6.30 11.58
CA VAL A 40 10.53 -6.04 10.13
C VAL A 40 10.12 -7.27 9.32
N GLU A 41 10.60 -8.45 9.71
CA GLU A 41 10.31 -9.72 9.04
C GLU A 41 8.81 -10.04 9.09
N LYS A 42 8.19 -9.84 10.26
CA LYS A 42 6.75 -10.05 10.43
C LYS A 42 5.92 -9.06 9.64
N PHE A 43 6.36 -7.79 9.59
CA PHE A 43 5.74 -6.75 8.78
C PHE A 43 5.77 -7.13 7.28
N LEU A 44 6.94 -7.46 6.76
CA LEU A 44 7.11 -7.90 5.36
C LEU A 44 6.31 -9.18 5.07
N GLY A 45 6.33 -10.14 5.99
CA GLY A 45 5.55 -11.38 5.86
C GLY A 45 4.04 -11.12 5.77
N LEU A 46 3.51 -10.17 6.54
CA LEU A 46 2.11 -9.76 6.43
C LEU A 46 1.79 -9.15 5.07
N PHE A 47 2.67 -8.30 4.53
CA PHE A 47 2.49 -7.74 3.19
C PHE A 47 2.52 -8.83 2.12
N CYS A 48 3.50 -9.72 2.14
CA CYS A 48 3.63 -10.80 1.15
C CYS A 48 2.46 -11.79 1.16
N SER A 49 1.82 -11.98 2.32
CA SER A 49 0.70 -12.92 2.48
C SER A 49 -0.68 -12.27 2.36
N ALA A 50 -0.75 -10.94 2.28
CA ALA A 50 -2.01 -10.23 2.18
C ALA A 50 -2.67 -10.42 0.80
N ALA A 51 -3.97 -10.70 0.76
CA ALA A 51 -4.77 -10.62 -0.45
C ALA A 51 -4.88 -9.18 -0.96
N CYS A 52 -4.95 -8.21 -0.05
CA CYS A 52 -4.94 -6.78 -0.37
C CYS A 52 -4.49 -5.96 0.83
N VAL A 53 -3.69 -4.94 0.59
CA VAL A 53 -3.26 -3.96 1.61
C VAL A 53 -4.07 -2.67 1.45
N LEU A 54 -4.85 -2.29 2.46
CA LEU A 54 -5.54 -1.00 2.52
C LEU A 54 -4.72 -0.02 3.37
N THR A 55 -4.34 1.13 2.81
CA THR A 55 -3.44 2.05 3.50
C THR A 55 -3.59 3.51 3.06
N ASP A 56 -3.32 4.43 3.98
CA ASP A 56 -3.11 5.86 3.74
C ASP A 56 -1.64 6.27 3.87
N SER A 57 -0.73 5.28 4.01
CA SER A 57 0.71 5.48 4.16
C SER A 57 1.43 5.36 2.83
N PHE A 58 2.23 6.39 2.49
CA PHE A 58 3.15 6.33 1.36
C PHE A 58 4.08 5.11 1.42
N HIS A 59 4.67 4.83 2.59
CA HIS A 59 5.59 3.71 2.75
C HIS A 59 4.90 2.36 2.50
N ALA A 60 3.69 2.18 3.01
CA ALA A 60 2.94 0.95 2.79
C ALA A 60 2.53 0.78 1.31
N THR A 61 2.17 1.87 0.61
CA THR A 61 1.96 1.86 -0.84
C THR A 61 3.24 1.44 -1.58
N ALA A 62 4.38 2.04 -1.22
CA ALA A 62 5.68 1.71 -1.83
C ALA A 62 6.09 0.25 -1.56
N PHE A 63 5.88 -0.27 -0.35
CA PHE A 63 6.12 -1.69 -0.05
C PHE A 63 5.23 -2.61 -0.89
N SER A 64 3.94 -2.31 -1.01
CA SER A 64 3.01 -3.09 -1.82
C SER A 64 3.45 -3.16 -3.28
N LEU A 65 3.86 -2.04 -3.86
CA LEU A 65 4.39 -1.97 -5.23
C LEU A 65 5.67 -2.79 -5.41
N ASN A 66 6.63 -2.67 -4.47
CA ASN A 66 7.90 -3.40 -4.55
C ASN A 66 7.74 -4.90 -4.33
N LEU A 67 6.83 -5.33 -3.47
CA LEU A 67 6.55 -6.74 -3.18
C LEU A 67 5.55 -7.38 -4.15
N GLY A 68 4.93 -6.58 -5.03
CA GLY A 68 3.91 -7.06 -5.96
C GLY A 68 2.61 -7.47 -5.27
N THR A 69 2.34 -6.94 -4.08
CA THR A 69 1.11 -7.19 -3.33
C THR A 69 0.01 -6.27 -3.83
N ASP A 70 -1.21 -6.78 -3.98
CA ASP A 70 -2.36 -5.97 -4.32
C ASP A 70 -2.68 -4.99 -3.19
N PHE A 71 -3.07 -3.77 -3.54
CA PHE A 71 -3.30 -2.72 -2.56
C PHE A 71 -4.42 -1.76 -2.97
N ILE A 72 -4.92 -1.03 -2.00
CA ILE A 72 -5.79 0.13 -2.16
C ILE A 72 -5.15 1.26 -1.35
N SER A 73 -4.84 2.37 -2.00
CA SER A 73 -4.35 3.57 -1.32
C SER A 73 -5.47 4.56 -1.09
N VAL A 74 -5.45 5.20 0.07
CA VAL A 74 -6.33 6.30 0.45
C VAL A 74 -5.47 7.55 0.61
N LEU A 75 -5.93 8.70 0.16
CA LEU A 75 -5.20 9.95 0.41
C LEU A 75 -5.36 10.35 1.88
N PRO A 76 -4.25 10.56 2.60
CA PRO A 76 -4.33 11.20 3.91
C PRO A 76 -4.80 12.64 3.76
N GLY A 77 -5.49 13.17 4.77
CA GLY A 77 -6.03 14.54 4.72
C GLY A 77 -4.96 15.65 4.55
N ARG A 78 -3.68 15.31 4.77
CA ARG A 78 -2.50 16.14 4.50
C ARG A 78 -1.41 15.25 3.88
N PHE A 79 -0.59 15.83 2.99
CA PHE A 79 0.58 15.15 2.37
C PHE A 79 0.24 13.98 1.43
N GLY A 80 -0.93 13.99 0.78
CA GLY A 80 -1.33 12.97 -0.20
C GLY A 80 -0.50 12.97 -1.49
N THR A 81 0.20 14.05 -1.82
CA THR A 81 0.94 14.23 -3.07
C THR A 81 1.99 13.16 -3.34
N ARG A 82 2.62 12.60 -2.30
CA ARG A 82 3.59 11.50 -2.47
C ARG A 82 2.93 10.21 -2.94
N ILE A 83 1.74 9.91 -2.42
CA ILE A 83 0.96 8.74 -2.86
C ILE A 83 0.52 8.94 -4.31
N GLU A 84 -0.04 10.09 -4.65
CA GLU A 84 -0.42 10.41 -6.03
C GLU A 84 0.76 10.30 -6.99
N SER A 85 1.93 10.83 -6.60
CA SER A 85 3.14 10.79 -7.43
C SER A 85 3.61 9.36 -7.71
N ILE A 86 3.64 8.48 -6.70
CA ILE A 86 4.09 7.09 -6.90
C ILE A 86 3.06 6.28 -7.70
N LEU A 87 1.76 6.49 -7.48
CA LEU A 87 0.71 5.85 -8.27
C LEU A 87 0.81 6.25 -9.74
N LYS A 88 1.00 7.56 -10.02
CA LYS A 88 1.18 8.08 -11.37
C LYS A 88 2.45 7.53 -12.03
N LEU A 89 3.56 7.49 -11.29
CA LEU A 89 4.83 6.94 -11.76
C LEU A 89 4.68 5.48 -12.19
N THR A 90 3.92 4.69 -11.45
CA THR A 90 3.75 3.25 -11.68
C THR A 90 2.52 2.89 -12.53
N GLY A 91 1.71 3.89 -12.92
CA GLY A 91 0.47 3.66 -13.69
C GLY A 91 -0.57 2.87 -12.91
N THR A 92 -0.65 3.09 -11.60
CA THR A 92 -1.55 2.39 -10.67
C THR A 92 -2.56 3.33 -10.00
N GLU A 93 -2.90 4.46 -10.63
CA GLU A 93 -3.87 5.44 -10.12
C GLU A 93 -5.25 4.83 -9.92
N ASN A 94 -5.57 3.76 -10.67
CA ASN A 94 -6.81 2.99 -10.51
C ASN A 94 -6.94 2.30 -9.14
N ARG A 95 -5.86 2.26 -8.35
CA ARG A 95 -5.84 1.70 -6.98
C ARG A 95 -6.02 2.77 -5.90
N LEU A 96 -6.29 4.01 -6.30
CA LEU A 96 -6.62 5.09 -5.38
C LEU A 96 -8.11 5.06 -5.05
N LEU A 97 -8.43 4.88 -3.77
CA LEU A 97 -9.80 4.98 -3.26
C LEU A 97 -10.15 6.45 -3.03
N THR A 98 -11.09 6.96 -3.78
CA THR A 98 -11.59 8.34 -3.65
C THR A 98 -12.91 8.42 -2.88
N ARG A 99 -13.66 7.32 -2.82
CA ARG A 99 -14.95 7.21 -2.14
C ARG A 99 -15.06 5.88 -1.40
N TYR A 100 -15.47 5.91 -0.15
CA TYR A 100 -15.60 4.71 0.70
C TYR A 100 -16.81 3.81 0.38
N ASP A 101 -17.52 4.06 -0.70
CA ASP A 101 -18.57 3.19 -1.25
C ASP A 101 -18.15 2.47 -2.54
N ASP A 102 -16.95 2.76 -3.08
CA ASP A 102 -16.38 2.09 -4.26
C ASP A 102 -15.62 0.83 -3.85
N PHE A 103 -16.30 -0.32 -3.83
CA PHE A 103 -15.69 -1.62 -3.55
C PHE A 103 -15.07 -2.27 -4.79
N GLU A 104 -15.26 -1.72 -5.99
CA GLU A 104 -14.71 -2.27 -7.22
C GLU A 104 -13.23 -1.93 -7.41
N VAL A 105 -12.70 -0.96 -6.64
CA VAL A 105 -11.28 -0.58 -6.69
C VAL A 105 -10.36 -1.79 -6.47
N VAL A 106 -10.76 -2.74 -5.62
CA VAL A 106 -9.97 -3.95 -5.34
C VAL A 106 -9.86 -4.89 -6.53
N ASP A 107 -10.83 -4.86 -7.44
CA ASP A 107 -10.89 -5.73 -8.61
C ASP A 107 -10.17 -5.13 -9.84
N LYS A 108 -9.76 -3.86 -9.78
CA LYS A 108 -9.03 -3.21 -10.86
C LYS A 108 -7.63 -3.81 -10.98
N VAL A 109 -7.30 -4.28 -12.18
CA VAL A 109 -6.05 -5.00 -12.44
C VAL A 109 -4.84 -4.07 -12.34
N ILE A 110 -3.78 -4.56 -11.69
CA ILE A 110 -2.43 -3.98 -11.71
C ILE A 110 -1.57 -4.79 -12.67
N ASP A 111 -0.99 -4.13 -13.66
CA ASP A 111 0.06 -4.74 -14.48
C ASP A 111 1.37 -4.81 -13.67
N LYS A 112 1.49 -5.87 -12.87
CA LYS A 112 2.64 -6.08 -11.96
C LYS A 112 3.97 -6.16 -12.72
N LYS A 113 3.97 -6.67 -13.96
CA LYS A 113 5.17 -6.75 -14.79
C LYS A 113 5.64 -5.34 -15.17
N ARG A 114 4.72 -4.52 -15.69
CA ARG A 114 5.00 -3.12 -16.05
C ARG A 114 5.47 -2.31 -14.84
N VAL A 115 4.82 -2.49 -13.67
CA VAL A 115 5.23 -1.83 -12.42
C VAL A 115 6.67 -2.20 -12.07
N LYS A 116 7.01 -3.48 -12.11
CA LYS A 116 8.37 -3.97 -11.81
C LYS A 116 9.40 -3.38 -12.77
N GLU A 117 9.14 -3.43 -14.07
CA GLU A 117 10.04 -2.88 -15.10
C GLU A 117 10.26 -1.37 -14.90
N MET A 118 9.21 -0.63 -14.56
CA MET A 118 9.31 0.82 -14.32
C MET A 118 10.11 1.14 -13.06
N LEU A 119 9.89 0.40 -11.97
CA LEU A 119 10.65 0.58 -10.73
C LEU A 119 12.14 0.23 -10.93
N GLU A 120 12.45 -0.85 -11.66
CA GLU A 120 13.85 -1.23 -11.97
C GLU A 120 14.54 -0.18 -12.84
N LYS A 121 13.87 0.31 -13.88
CA LYS A 121 14.38 1.40 -14.71
C LYS A 121 14.71 2.63 -13.87
N LYS A 122 13.75 3.05 -13.04
CA LYS A 122 13.93 4.24 -12.18
C LYS A 122 15.05 4.05 -11.17
N ARG A 123 15.16 2.89 -10.56
CA ARG A 123 16.26 2.54 -9.65
C ARG A 123 17.61 2.65 -10.34
N THR A 124 17.74 2.14 -11.55
CA THR A 124 18.97 2.23 -12.33
C THR A 124 19.36 3.66 -12.64
N GLU A 125 18.40 4.49 -13.08
CA GLU A 125 18.62 5.92 -13.34
C GLU A 125 19.07 6.66 -12.09
N ASP A 126 18.40 6.42 -10.96
CA ASP A 126 18.70 7.10 -9.69
C ASP A 126 20.06 6.68 -9.13
N ILE A 127 20.45 5.40 -9.27
CA ILE A 127 21.78 4.91 -8.88
C ILE A 127 22.86 5.56 -9.76
N GLN A 128 22.67 5.61 -11.07
CA GLN A 128 23.63 6.25 -11.98
C GLN A 128 23.81 7.73 -11.65
N TRP A 129 22.71 8.44 -11.42
CA TRP A 129 22.76 9.84 -10.99
C TRP A 129 23.52 10.01 -9.68
N LEU A 130 23.26 9.15 -8.69
CA LEU A 130 23.95 9.18 -7.39
C LEU A 130 25.45 8.94 -7.54
N MET A 131 25.85 7.93 -8.33
CA MET A 131 27.26 7.64 -8.60
C MET A 131 27.98 8.83 -9.25
N GLN A 132 27.34 9.46 -10.24
CA GLN A 132 27.89 10.68 -10.86
C GLN A 132 28.01 11.84 -9.86
N ALA A 133 27.01 12.04 -9.02
CA ALA A 133 27.04 13.11 -8.00
C ALA A 133 28.12 12.90 -6.93
N LEU A 134 28.48 11.64 -6.66
CA LEU A 134 29.51 11.27 -5.69
C LEU A 134 30.92 11.14 -6.33
N ASN A 135 31.05 11.31 -7.65
CA ASN A 135 32.29 11.09 -8.41
C ASN A 135 32.90 9.68 -8.21
N VAL A 136 32.03 8.65 -8.19
CA VAL A 136 32.42 7.24 -7.98
C VAL A 136 32.18 6.45 -9.28
#